data_399e334b3a2a650c54848a48d03da3e1
#
_entry.id   399e334b3a2a650c54848a48d03da3e1
#
_cell.length_a   1.000
_cell.length_b   1.000
_cell.length_c   1.000
_cell.angle_alpha   90.00
_cell.angle_beta   90.00
_cell.angle_gamma   90.00
#
_symmetry.space_group_name_H-M   'P 1'
#
loop_
_entity.id
_entity.type
_entity.pdbx_description
1 polymer ?
#
loop_
_entity_poly.entity_id
_entity_poly.type
_entity_poly.pdbx_seq_one_letter_code
_entity_poly.pdbx_strand_id
1 'polypeptide(L)'
;MYLTTVIDLYDRKVIGWSLSETMKAQDTSIAALKMARLHRPLQDHDSLIFHSDRGIQYACTEFTSIVGKNITRSMSGKGNCYDNAVAGSFFKTLKTELIYQNKYETRDHAKNSVFEYIETFYNTQRRHSALGNLTIKEYQNLMSNLSKNVA
;
A
#
# COMPACT_ATOMS: atom_id res chain seq x y z
N MET A 1 3.13 13.36 -11.55
CA MET A 1 2.55 12.98 -10.24
C MET A 1 3.16 11.67 -9.79
N TYR A 2 3.35 11.51 -8.49
CA TYR A 2 3.98 10.36 -7.86
C TYR A 2 2.99 9.69 -6.92
N LEU A 3 2.67 8.43 -7.17
CA LEU A 3 1.83 7.63 -6.29
C LEU A 3 2.72 6.77 -5.38
N THR A 4 2.51 6.91 -4.09
CA THR A 4 3.14 6.06 -3.06
C THR A 4 2.05 5.27 -2.35
N THR A 5 2.27 3.98 -2.14
CA THR A 5 1.31 3.09 -1.50
C THR A 5 1.93 2.31 -0.36
N VAL A 6 1.14 2.04 0.66
CA VAL A 6 1.45 1.10 1.74
C VAL A 6 0.45 -0.05 1.64
N ILE A 7 0.96 -1.25 1.42
CA ILE A 7 0.16 -2.46 1.18
C ILE A 7 0.39 -3.42 2.34
N ASP A 8 -0.70 -3.90 2.93
CA ASP A 8 -0.61 -4.98 3.90
C ASP A 8 -0.43 -6.32 3.16
N LEU A 9 0.68 -7.01 3.45
CA LEU A 9 0.99 -8.27 2.77
C LEU A 9 0.08 -9.43 3.20
N TYR A 10 -0.63 -9.30 4.32
CA TYR A 10 -1.55 -10.32 4.79
C TYR A 10 -2.77 -10.47 3.87
N ASP A 11 -3.42 -9.37 3.54
CA ASP A 11 -4.65 -9.36 2.74
C ASP A 11 -4.57 -8.55 1.44
N ARG A 12 -3.39 -8.02 1.14
CA ARG A 12 -3.13 -7.21 -0.07
C ARG A 12 -3.86 -5.87 -0.11
N LYS A 13 -4.48 -5.44 0.97
CA LYS A 13 -5.17 -4.15 1.04
C LYS A 13 -4.18 -2.99 0.95
N VAL A 14 -4.49 -2.00 0.13
CA VAL A 14 -3.80 -0.71 0.16
C VAL A 14 -4.35 0.07 1.35
N ILE A 15 -3.58 0.11 2.43
CA ILE A 15 -3.98 0.72 3.70
C ILE A 15 -3.54 2.18 3.84
N GLY A 16 -2.61 2.61 3.00
CA GLY A 16 -2.19 3.99 2.94
C GLY A 16 -1.68 4.33 1.56
N TRP A 17 -1.94 5.53 1.12
CA TRP A 17 -1.42 6.02 -0.17
C TRP A 17 -1.38 7.53 -0.21
N SER A 18 -0.55 8.05 -1.09
CA SER A 18 -0.43 9.47 -1.38
C SER A 18 -0.18 9.69 -2.86
N LEU A 19 -0.87 10.64 -3.43
CA LEU A 19 -0.65 11.08 -4.81
C LEU A 19 -0.17 12.54 -4.79
N SER A 20 1.10 12.74 -5.08
CA SER A 20 1.79 14.02 -4.93
C SER A 20 2.35 14.53 -6.26
N GLU A 21 2.52 15.82 -6.36
CA GLU A 21 3.25 16.48 -7.46
C GLU A 21 4.76 16.52 -7.19
N THR A 22 5.18 16.30 -5.96
CA THR A 22 6.59 16.30 -5.54
C THR A 22 7.03 14.92 -5.07
N MET A 23 8.32 14.67 -5.07
CA MET A 23 8.93 13.46 -4.50
C MET A 23 9.37 13.62 -3.04
N LYS A 24 9.04 14.76 -2.39
CA LYS A 24 9.40 14.98 -0.99
C LYS A 24 8.78 13.92 -0.10
N ALA A 25 9.53 13.43 0.89
CA ALA A 25 9.07 12.39 1.80
C ALA A 25 7.78 12.77 2.53
N GLN A 26 7.62 14.05 2.91
CA GLN A 26 6.40 14.56 3.55
C GLN A 26 5.15 14.34 2.70
N ASP A 27 5.26 14.54 1.40
CA ASP A 27 4.14 14.49 0.45
C ASP A 27 3.91 13.06 -0.08
N THR A 28 4.86 12.16 0.12
CA THR A 28 4.87 10.79 -0.42
C THR A 28 4.86 9.74 0.69
N SER A 29 6.02 9.24 1.09
CA SER A 29 6.14 8.12 2.02
C SER A 29 5.57 8.41 3.41
N ILE A 30 5.77 9.62 3.93
CA ILE A 30 5.26 10.02 5.24
C ILE A 30 3.73 10.15 5.21
N ALA A 31 3.18 10.79 4.18
CA ALA A 31 1.73 10.92 4.03
C ALA A 31 1.05 9.55 3.92
N ALA A 32 1.60 8.65 3.10
CA ALA A 32 1.09 7.29 2.94
C ALA A 32 1.18 6.48 4.25
N LEU A 33 2.29 6.59 4.99
CA LEU A 33 2.46 5.90 6.28
C LEU A 33 1.49 6.42 7.35
N LYS A 34 1.29 7.74 7.42
CA LYS A 34 0.29 8.32 8.34
C LYS A 34 -1.11 7.79 8.06
N MET A 35 -1.52 7.74 6.79
CA MET A 35 -2.81 7.18 6.39
C MET A 35 -2.91 5.70 6.77
N ALA A 36 -1.86 4.91 6.51
CA ALA A 36 -1.83 3.49 6.87
C ALA A 36 -2.03 3.27 8.37
N ARG A 37 -1.42 4.10 9.20
CA ARG A 37 -1.58 4.02 10.66
C ARG A 37 -2.98 4.37 11.15
N LEU A 38 -3.69 5.25 10.45
CA LEU A 38 -5.10 5.53 10.76
C LEU A 38 -6.00 4.34 10.44
N HIS A 39 -5.72 3.64 9.35
CA HIS A 39 -6.49 2.46 8.95
C HIS A 39 -6.13 1.21 9.74
N ARG A 40 -4.88 1.06 10.14
CA ARG A 40 -4.36 -0.07 10.95
C ARG A 40 -3.45 0.44 12.06
N PRO A 41 -4.03 0.93 13.18
CA PRO A 41 -3.26 1.37 14.33
C PRO A 41 -2.44 0.22 14.92
N LEU A 42 -1.19 0.47 15.31
CA LEU A 42 -0.36 -0.47 16.04
C LEU A 42 -0.55 -0.26 17.54
N GLN A 43 -0.65 -1.36 18.27
CA GLN A 43 -0.61 -1.35 19.73
C GLN A 43 0.84 -1.39 20.22
N ASP A 44 1.07 -1.05 21.49
CA ASP A 44 2.43 -1.00 22.05
C ASP A 44 3.17 -2.34 22.02
N HIS A 45 2.45 -3.46 22.05
CA HIS A 45 3.01 -4.80 22.00
C HIS A 45 3.15 -5.36 20.57
N ASP A 46 2.60 -4.68 19.57
CA ASP A 46 2.70 -5.13 18.19
C ASP A 46 4.12 -4.92 17.65
N SER A 47 4.55 -5.84 16.82
CA SER A 47 5.76 -5.69 16.01
C SER A 47 5.40 -5.82 14.54
N LEU A 48 5.98 -4.96 13.71
CA LEU A 48 5.71 -4.91 12.29
C LEU A 48 7.02 -4.79 11.51
N ILE A 49 7.11 -5.48 10.40
CA ILE A 49 8.19 -5.26 9.42
C ILE A 49 7.63 -4.36 8.32
N PHE A 50 8.25 -3.21 8.12
CA PHE A 50 7.98 -2.30 7.01
C PHE A 50 9.05 -2.49 5.94
N HIS A 51 8.66 -3.07 4.81
CA HIS A 51 9.56 -3.28 3.68
C HIS A 51 9.39 -2.18 2.62
N SER A 52 10.49 -1.63 2.14
CA SER A 52 10.52 -0.65 1.05
C SER A 52 11.66 -0.95 0.08
N ASP A 53 11.62 -0.31 -1.08
CA ASP A 53 12.80 -0.19 -1.92
C ASP A 53 13.82 0.79 -1.30
N ARG A 54 14.91 1.05 -2.02
CA ARG A 54 15.98 1.99 -1.58
C ARG A 54 15.69 3.43 -1.97
N GLY A 55 14.42 3.80 -2.20
CA GLY A 55 14.05 5.16 -2.52
C GLY A 55 14.50 6.15 -1.45
N ILE A 56 14.99 7.31 -1.88
CA ILE A 56 15.52 8.36 -0.99
C ILE A 56 14.46 8.84 0.02
N GLN A 57 13.20 8.81 -0.35
CA GLN A 57 12.08 9.18 0.52
C GLN A 57 11.89 8.26 1.73
N TYR A 58 12.43 7.05 1.70
CA TYR A 58 12.41 6.10 2.81
C TYR A 58 13.68 6.16 3.66
N ALA A 59 14.76 6.72 3.13
CA ALA A 59 16.06 6.81 3.80
C ALA A 59 16.25 8.11 4.59
N CYS A 60 15.34 9.08 4.41
CA CYS A 60 15.48 10.39 5.07
C CYS A 60 15.16 10.33 6.58
N THR A 61 15.74 11.30 7.31
CA THR A 61 15.59 11.40 8.77
C THR A 61 14.14 11.58 9.20
N GLU A 62 13.36 12.35 8.45
CA GLU A 62 11.94 12.60 8.74
C GLU A 62 11.13 11.31 8.69
N PHE A 63 11.32 10.48 7.67
CA PHE A 63 10.64 9.18 7.58
C PHE A 63 11.06 8.26 8.71
N THR A 64 12.36 8.18 8.99
CA THR A 64 12.90 7.34 10.06
C THR A 64 12.34 7.72 11.43
N SER A 65 12.19 9.01 11.73
CA SER A 65 11.64 9.49 13.00
C SER A 65 10.15 9.15 13.18
N ILE A 66 9.38 9.10 12.10
CA ILE A 66 7.95 8.79 12.14
C ILE A 66 7.67 7.29 12.23
N VAL A 67 8.53 6.45 11.70
CA VAL A 67 8.36 4.99 11.72
C VAL A 67 8.16 4.46 13.15
N GLY A 68 8.91 4.96 14.12
CA GLY A 68 8.75 4.58 15.54
C GLY A 68 9.40 3.24 15.88
N LYS A 69 9.28 2.86 17.17
CA LYS A 69 10.00 1.71 17.75
C LYS A 69 9.41 0.35 17.40
N ASN A 70 8.11 0.29 17.12
CA ASN A 70 7.39 -0.96 16.88
C ASN A 70 7.48 -1.43 15.42
N ILE A 71 8.15 -0.68 14.59
CA ILE A 71 8.34 -0.99 13.18
C ILE A 71 9.81 -1.25 12.90
N THR A 72 10.11 -2.47 12.49
CA THR A 72 11.44 -2.84 11.97
C THR A 72 11.48 -2.56 10.47
N ARG A 73 12.48 -1.80 10.05
CA ARG A 73 12.64 -1.47 8.64
C ARG A 73 13.43 -2.53 7.90
N SER A 74 12.92 -2.94 6.76
CA SER A 74 13.59 -3.82 5.79
C SER A 74 13.64 -3.11 4.44
N MET A 75 14.76 -3.18 3.76
CA MET A 75 14.93 -2.58 2.43
C MET A 75 15.32 -3.64 1.41
N SER A 76 14.81 -3.48 0.18
CA SER A 76 15.21 -4.32 -0.95
C SER A 76 16.73 -4.30 -1.17
N GLY A 77 17.30 -5.42 -1.59
CA GLY A 77 18.69 -5.49 -2.03
C GLY A 77 18.94 -4.56 -3.22
N LYS A 78 20.17 -4.08 -3.36
CA LYS A 78 20.56 -3.17 -4.46
C LYS A 78 20.28 -3.84 -5.81
N GLY A 79 19.42 -3.22 -6.64
CA GLY A 79 19.07 -3.72 -7.97
C GLY A 79 18.16 -4.95 -7.97
N ASN A 80 17.63 -5.40 -6.82
CA ASN A 80 16.75 -6.56 -6.72
C ASN A 80 15.27 -6.12 -6.70
N CYS A 81 14.61 -6.16 -7.86
CA CYS A 81 13.20 -5.83 -7.98
C CYS A 81 12.25 -6.92 -7.41
N TYR A 82 12.72 -8.15 -7.22
CA TYR A 82 11.89 -9.23 -6.65
C TYR A 82 11.59 -9.02 -5.17
N ASP A 83 12.45 -8.33 -4.44
CA ASP A 83 12.24 -8.02 -3.02
C ASP A 83 11.02 -7.11 -2.78
N ASN A 84 10.49 -6.45 -3.82
CA ASN A 84 9.32 -5.59 -3.75
C ASN A 84 8.23 -5.99 -4.76
N ALA A 85 8.09 -7.29 -5.00
CA ALA A 85 7.21 -7.86 -6.04
C ALA A 85 5.73 -7.51 -5.83
N VAL A 86 5.26 -7.43 -4.59
CA VAL A 86 3.85 -7.11 -4.28
C VAL A 86 3.52 -5.69 -4.69
N ALA A 87 4.35 -4.72 -4.34
CA ALA A 87 4.18 -3.33 -4.76
C ALA A 87 4.26 -3.20 -6.29
N GLY A 88 5.23 -3.88 -6.91
CA GLY A 88 5.37 -3.94 -8.37
C GLY A 88 4.14 -4.51 -9.05
N SER A 89 3.55 -5.57 -8.51
CA SER A 89 2.32 -6.18 -8.99
C SER A 89 1.13 -5.22 -8.88
N PHE A 90 1.00 -4.51 -7.77
CA PHE A 90 -0.04 -3.48 -7.61
C PHE A 90 0.07 -2.40 -8.69
N PHE A 91 1.26 -1.83 -8.88
CA PHE A 91 1.46 -0.76 -9.88
C PHE A 91 1.21 -1.26 -11.32
N LYS A 92 1.60 -2.48 -11.64
CA LYS A 92 1.28 -3.09 -12.93
C LYS A 92 -0.23 -3.20 -13.13
N THR A 93 -0.94 -3.69 -12.13
CA THR A 93 -2.40 -3.82 -12.14
C THR A 93 -3.09 -2.47 -12.29
N LEU A 94 -2.70 -1.47 -11.50
CA LEU A 94 -3.23 -0.11 -11.59
C LEU A 94 -3.03 0.49 -13.00
N LYS A 95 -1.85 0.34 -13.56
CA LYS A 95 -1.56 0.84 -14.91
C LYS A 95 -2.42 0.16 -15.97
N THR A 96 -2.52 -1.16 -15.91
CA THR A 96 -3.26 -1.96 -16.89
C THR A 96 -4.77 -1.76 -16.78
N GLU A 97 -5.31 -1.76 -15.57
CA GLU A 97 -6.75 -1.71 -15.34
C GLU A 97 -7.32 -0.28 -15.36
N LEU A 98 -6.51 0.71 -15.02
CA LEU A 98 -6.97 2.10 -14.91
C LEU A 98 -6.24 3.05 -15.84
N ILE A 99 -4.93 3.20 -15.68
CA ILE A 99 -4.20 4.32 -16.29
C ILE A 99 -4.19 4.23 -17.82
N TYR A 100 -3.92 3.04 -18.37
CA TYR A 100 -3.86 2.84 -19.82
C TYR A 100 -5.24 2.81 -20.50
N GLN A 101 -6.31 2.65 -19.71
CA GLN A 101 -7.69 2.61 -20.22
C GLN A 101 -8.34 4.00 -20.28
N ASN A 102 -7.72 5.01 -19.70
CA ASN A 102 -8.32 6.34 -19.56
C ASN A 102 -7.38 7.44 -20.06
N LYS A 103 -7.99 8.51 -20.58
CA LYS A 103 -7.30 9.77 -20.86
C LYS A 103 -7.69 10.78 -19.78
N TYR A 104 -6.69 11.41 -19.20
CA TYR A 104 -6.91 12.39 -18.13
C TYR A 104 -6.68 13.79 -18.67
N GLU A 105 -7.71 14.62 -18.63
CA GLU A 105 -7.64 16.02 -19.10
C GLU A 105 -7.01 16.92 -18.04
N THR A 106 -7.20 16.59 -16.77
CA THR A 106 -6.68 17.37 -15.64
C THR A 106 -6.04 16.46 -14.59
N ARG A 107 -5.18 17.05 -13.75
CA ARG A 107 -4.58 16.34 -12.61
C ARG A 107 -5.62 15.92 -11.58
N ASP A 108 -6.64 16.75 -11.35
CA ASP A 108 -7.73 16.43 -10.41
C ASP A 108 -8.57 15.26 -10.92
N HIS A 109 -8.83 15.19 -12.22
CA HIS A 109 -9.47 14.03 -12.83
C HIS A 109 -8.66 12.75 -12.56
N ALA A 110 -7.34 12.78 -12.76
CA ALA A 110 -6.47 11.65 -12.47
C ALA A 110 -6.47 11.28 -10.98
N LYS A 111 -6.41 12.27 -10.09
CA LYS A 111 -6.47 12.03 -8.62
C LYS A 111 -7.76 11.35 -8.21
N ASN A 112 -8.89 11.84 -8.66
CA ASN A 112 -10.20 11.27 -8.34
C ASN A 112 -10.33 9.85 -8.87
N SER A 113 -9.86 9.60 -10.07
CA SER A 113 -9.87 8.27 -10.69
C SER A 113 -9.02 7.26 -9.91
N VAL A 114 -7.83 7.64 -9.47
CA VAL A 114 -6.96 6.80 -8.63
C VAL A 114 -7.59 6.57 -7.25
N PHE A 115 -8.15 7.59 -6.63
CA PHE A 115 -8.87 7.48 -5.36
C PHE A 115 -10.01 6.45 -5.47
N GLU A 116 -10.88 6.63 -6.45
CA GLU A 116 -12.02 5.73 -6.67
C GLU A 116 -11.57 4.30 -6.95
N TYR A 117 -10.54 4.12 -7.77
CA TYR A 117 -9.99 2.80 -8.06
C TYR A 117 -9.48 2.11 -6.79
N ILE A 118 -8.68 2.78 -5.97
CA ILE A 118 -8.09 2.17 -4.77
C ILE A 118 -9.17 1.89 -3.73
N GLU A 119 -9.96 2.90 -3.37
CA GLU A 119 -10.86 2.82 -2.21
C GLU A 119 -12.14 2.05 -2.51
N THR A 120 -12.69 2.22 -3.72
CA THR A 120 -14.00 1.65 -4.06
C THR A 120 -13.88 0.33 -4.78
N PHE A 121 -12.88 0.15 -5.64
CA PHE A 121 -12.75 -1.04 -6.47
C PHE A 121 -11.68 -2.02 -5.97
N TYR A 122 -10.41 -1.60 -5.89
CA TYR A 122 -9.29 -2.50 -5.55
C TYR A 122 -9.46 -3.10 -4.16
N ASN A 123 -9.75 -2.28 -3.17
CA ASN A 123 -9.86 -2.70 -1.78
C ASN A 123 -11.17 -3.41 -1.43
N THR A 124 -12.22 -3.29 -2.25
CA THR A 124 -13.58 -3.77 -1.89
C THR A 124 -14.19 -4.75 -2.88
N GLN A 125 -14.03 -4.52 -4.18
CA GLN A 125 -14.74 -5.27 -5.22
C GLN A 125 -13.84 -6.16 -6.07
N ARG A 126 -12.58 -5.76 -6.26
CA ARG A 126 -11.64 -6.50 -7.10
C ARG A 126 -11.30 -7.85 -6.48
N ARG A 127 -11.33 -8.89 -7.30
CA ARG A 127 -10.84 -10.22 -6.91
C ARG A 127 -9.33 -10.30 -7.11
N HIS A 128 -8.64 -10.97 -6.18
CA HIS A 128 -7.19 -11.08 -6.17
C HIS A 128 -6.76 -12.53 -6.30
N SER A 129 -5.97 -12.85 -7.32
CA SER A 129 -5.45 -14.21 -7.53
C SER A 129 -4.61 -14.70 -6.34
N ALA A 130 -3.84 -13.81 -5.71
CA ALA A 130 -3.05 -14.10 -4.51
C ALA A 130 -3.92 -14.48 -3.29
N LEU A 131 -5.21 -14.17 -3.30
CA LEU A 131 -6.17 -14.49 -2.24
C LEU A 131 -7.14 -15.60 -2.66
N GLY A 132 -6.78 -16.43 -3.62
CA GLY A 132 -7.65 -17.47 -4.15
C GLY A 132 -8.86 -16.93 -4.92
N ASN A 133 -8.68 -15.82 -5.65
CA ASN A 133 -9.71 -15.10 -6.40
C ASN A 133 -10.85 -14.53 -5.52
N LEU A 134 -10.57 -14.29 -4.25
CA LEU A 134 -11.48 -13.59 -3.36
C LEU A 134 -11.26 -12.08 -3.41
N THR A 135 -12.28 -11.32 -3.04
CA THR A 135 -12.11 -9.93 -2.66
C THR A 135 -11.37 -9.85 -1.33
N ILE A 136 -10.78 -8.70 -1.02
CA ILE A 136 -10.08 -8.50 0.26
C ILE A 136 -11.05 -8.75 1.43
N LYS A 137 -12.27 -8.25 1.35
CA LYS A 137 -13.29 -8.44 2.41
C LYS A 137 -13.67 -9.91 2.57
N GLU A 138 -13.88 -10.64 1.50
CA GLU A 138 -14.15 -12.08 1.54
C GLU A 138 -13.00 -12.85 2.19
N TYR A 139 -11.76 -12.50 1.82
CA TYR A 139 -10.56 -13.11 2.42
C TYR A 139 -10.45 -12.82 3.92
N GLN A 140 -10.67 -11.57 4.33
CA GLN A 140 -10.67 -11.18 5.75
C GLN A 140 -11.73 -11.97 6.54
N ASN A 141 -12.94 -12.11 6.01
CA ASN A 141 -14.01 -12.89 6.64
C ASN A 141 -13.66 -14.37 6.74
N LEU A 142 -13.09 -14.95 5.69
CA LEU A 142 -12.64 -16.35 5.67
C LEU A 142 -11.57 -16.59 6.75
N MET A 143 -10.55 -15.75 6.82
CA MET A 143 -9.47 -15.88 7.81
C MET A 143 -9.97 -15.66 9.23
N SER A 144 -10.87 -14.73 9.46
CA SER A 144 -11.50 -14.51 10.76
C SER A 144 -12.29 -15.72 11.24
N ASN A 145 -13.06 -16.37 10.35
CA ASN A 145 -13.82 -17.57 10.67
C ASN A 145 -12.91 -18.77 10.96
N LEU A 146 -11.81 -18.94 10.22
CA LEU A 146 -10.82 -19.99 10.48
C LEU A 146 -10.16 -19.79 11.84
N SER A 147 -9.80 -18.57 12.22
CA SER A 147 -9.22 -18.25 13.53
C SER A 147 -10.17 -18.57 14.69
N LYS A 148 -11.48 -18.34 14.54
CA LYS A 148 -12.51 -18.68 15.52
C LYS A 148 -12.68 -20.18 15.71
N ASN A 149 -12.48 -20.97 14.65
CA ASN A 149 -12.64 -22.42 14.69
C ASN A 149 -11.41 -23.16 15.26
N VAL A 150 -10.27 -22.51 15.37
CA VAL A 150 -9.00 -23.06 15.88
C VAL A 150 -8.80 -22.74 17.37
N ALA A 151 -9.54 -21.79 17.89
CA ALA A 151 -9.42 -21.37 19.31
C ALA A 151 -9.97 -22.44 20.30
#